data_f8df70cb6510e4c1b69d49c252db22ce
#
_entry.id   f8df70cb6510e4c1b69d49c252db22ce
#
_cell.length_a   1.000
_cell.length_b   1.000
_cell.length_c   1.000
_cell.angle_alpha   90.00
_cell.angle_beta   90.00
_cell.angle_gamma   90.00
#
_symmetry.space_group_name_H-M   'P 1'
#
loop_
_entity.id
_entity.type
_entity.pdbx_description
1 polymer ?
#
loop_
_entity_poly.entity_id
_entity_poly.type
_entity_poly.pdbx_seq_one_letter_code
_entity_poly.pdbx_strand_id
1 'polypeptide(L)'
;MHDLNSTNEGEIKMGKTIGNNIKTFRKNKGFTQEELADLLNVTPQAVSKWESENSLPDVSMLIPLAQVLGVSTDALLGYDSLSENEAVVSRVRETVEGMKSNEDGRAKRALRVAEYLSTETALNPGCFEIIKDYVEETANLSMYADPVLENAFPDDMERVEKIYKDAIRKGVYLISHCTDKVLIEKTHYGLAWIYIHEKDFDNAREHINVLPNISTNRIREKLSMELTFFESGFEQMKDAIDANSMVLFDLVASMLNTYGENYGWWGEKEEALRMCEWCERIVEAFASKKGAVDMNHYMRVKRSLAFFKMVAVKRAGDDEGAEKLYGDYAKQVASSDLTDEQKQVMMDLMNNDIAHYGKYSE
;
A
#
# COMPACT_ATOMS: atom_id res chain seq x y z
N MET A 1 -7.96 -49.00 26.68
CA MET A 1 -7.96 -49.65 25.35
C MET A 1 -8.74 -48.78 24.41
N HIS A 2 -8.10 -48.43 23.34
CA HIS A 2 -8.47 -47.68 22.13
C HIS A 2 -8.07 -46.22 22.14
N ASP A 3 -7.00 -46.04 21.64
CA ASP A 3 -6.45 -45.64 20.34
C ASP A 3 -6.73 -44.16 20.02
N LEU A 4 -5.75 -43.38 20.44
CA LEU A 4 -5.44 -42.06 19.92
C LEU A 4 -4.42 -42.29 18.80
N ASN A 5 -4.85 -42.20 17.55
CA ASN A 5 -3.99 -41.91 16.39
C ASN A 5 -4.86 -41.41 15.24
N SER A 6 -4.92 -40.12 15.10
CA SER A 6 -5.13 -39.46 13.83
C SER A 6 -4.16 -38.29 13.74
N THR A 7 -2.95 -38.60 13.35
CA THR A 7 -1.99 -37.67 12.81
C THR A 7 -2.59 -37.10 11.52
N ASN A 8 -3.01 -35.86 11.61
CA ASN A 8 -3.34 -35.05 10.45
C ASN A 8 -2.03 -34.69 9.76
N GLU A 9 -1.51 -35.62 8.95
CA GLU A 9 -0.47 -35.33 7.97
C GLU A 9 -1.06 -34.35 6.96
N GLY A 10 -0.68 -33.09 7.06
CA GLY A 10 -0.92 -32.10 6.04
C GLY A 10 -0.36 -32.64 4.72
N GLU A 11 -1.23 -32.97 3.77
CA GLU A 11 -0.84 -33.24 2.39
C GLU A 11 -0.07 -32.01 1.89
N ILE A 12 1.24 -32.11 1.92
CA ILE A 12 2.10 -31.26 1.10
C ILE A 12 1.67 -31.60 -0.33
N LYS A 13 0.90 -30.70 -0.97
CA LYS A 13 0.69 -30.75 -2.42
C LYS A 13 2.08 -30.75 -3.05
N MET A 14 2.54 -31.94 -3.47
CA MET A 14 3.76 -32.07 -4.25
C MET A 14 3.59 -31.21 -5.48
N GLY A 15 4.41 -30.16 -5.61
CA GLY A 15 4.41 -29.27 -6.75
C GLY A 15 4.51 -30.10 -8.03
N LYS A 16 3.82 -29.69 -9.08
CA LYS A 16 3.89 -30.33 -10.39
C LYS A 16 5.33 -30.26 -10.85
N THR A 17 6.00 -31.40 -10.97
CA THR A 17 7.39 -31.45 -11.44
C THR A 17 7.45 -31.19 -12.93
N ILE A 18 8.59 -30.70 -13.42
CA ILE A 18 8.80 -30.45 -14.85
C ILE A 18 8.54 -31.70 -15.71
N GLY A 19 8.91 -32.87 -15.24
CA GLY A 19 8.69 -34.16 -15.96
C GLY A 19 7.20 -34.46 -16.08
N ASN A 20 6.44 -34.30 -15.03
CA ASN A 20 5.00 -34.51 -15.07
C ASN A 20 4.28 -33.45 -15.95
N ASN A 21 4.77 -32.22 -15.96
CA ASN A 21 4.24 -31.15 -16.83
C ASN A 21 4.52 -31.47 -18.32
N ILE A 22 5.74 -31.85 -18.66
CA ILE A 22 6.08 -32.27 -20.02
C ILE A 22 5.13 -33.39 -20.48
N LYS A 23 4.94 -34.43 -19.67
CA LYS A 23 4.03 -35.53 -19.96
C LYS A 23 2.59 -35.11 -20.17
N THR A 24 2.10 -34.19 -19.30
CA THR A 24 0.74 -33.67 -19.33
C THR A 24 0.52 -32.86 -20.61
N PHE A 25 1.39 -31.87 -20.88
CA PHE A 25 1.27 -31.01 -22.06
C PHE A 25 1.45 -31.76 -23.37
N ARG A 26 2.38 -32.73 -23.42
CA ARG A 26 2.54 -33.61 -24.57
C ARG A 26 1.25 -34.37 -24.87
N LYS A 27 0.67 -35.00 -23.87
CA LYS A 27 -0.61 -35.72 -24.01
C LYS A 27 -1.75 -34.80 -24.47
N ASN A 28 -1.83 -33.61 -23.93
CA ASN A 28 -2.83 -32.60 -24.30
C ASN A 28 -2.70 -32.17 -25.77
N LYS A 29 -1.48 -32.20 -26.32
CA LYS A 29 -1.19 -31.96 -27.74
C LYS A 29 -1.40 -33.20 -28.62
N GLY A 30 -1.62 -34.37 -28.03
CA GLY A 30 -1.79 -35.63 -28.74
C GLY A 30 -0.49 -36.25 -29.23
N PHE A 31 0.68 -35.75 -28.80
CA PHE A 31 1.98 -36.28 -29.24
C PHE A 31 2.35 -37.60 -28.51
N THR A 32 2.98 -38.52 -29.21
CA THR A 32 3.74 -39.62 -28.61
C THR A 32 5.09 -39.10 -28.09
N GLN A 33 5.79 -39.89 -27.27
CA GLN A 33 7.17 -39.55 -26.85
C GLN A 33 8.15 -39.48 -28.06
N GLU A 34 7.94 -40.30 -29.07
CA GLU A 34 8.72 -40.33 -30.30
C GLU A 34 8.50 -39.03 -31.11
N GLU A 35 7.24 -38.64 -31.33
CA GLU A 35 6.92 -37.40 -32.05
C GLU A 35 7.46 -36.15 -31.35
N LEU A 36 7.35 -36.09 -30.00
CA LEU A 36 7.95 -34.98 -29.27
C LEU A 36 9.48 -34.97 -29.38
N ALA A 37 10.10 -36.15 -29.34
CA ALA A 37 11.56 -36.29 -29.49
C ALA A 37 12.03 -35.82 -30.86
N ASP A 38 11.33 -36.22 -31.92
CA ASP A 38 11.61 -35.80 -33.30
C ASP A 38 11.51 -34.28 -33.48
N LEU A 39 10.45 -33.66 -32.95
CA LEU A 39 10.26 -32.21 -32.99
C LEU A 39 11.35 -31.42 -32.27
N LEU A 40 11.93 -32.01 -31.23
CA LEU A 40 12.98 -31.40 -30.41
C LEU A 40 14.39 -31.82 -30.83
N ASN A 41 14.52 -32.70 -31.84
CA ASN A 41 15.78 -33.26 -32.28
C ASN A 41 16.58 -33.95 -31.14
N VAL A 42 15.87 -34.74 -30.33
CA VAL A 42 16.42 -35.54 -29.23
C VAL A 42 16.00 -37.01 -29.38
N THR A 43 16.50 -37.87 -28.50
CA THR A 43 16.10 -39.28 -28.52
C THR A 43 14.79 -39.51 -27.75
N PRO A 44 13.92 -40.47 -28.14
CA PRO A 44 12.73 -40.85 -27.36
C PRO A 44 13.07 -41.25 -25.92
N GLN A 45 14.24 -41.84 -25.72
CA GLN A 45 14.72 -42.19 -24.37
C GLN A 45 15.00 -40.97 -23.51
N ALA A 46 15.42 -39.84 -24.10
CA ALA A 46 15.58 -38.56 -23.36
C ALA A 46 14.23 -38.06 -22.87
N VAL A 47 13.24 -38.02 -23.76
CA VAL A 47 11.85 -37.60 -23.37
C VAL A 47 11.29 -38.54 -22.31
N SER A 48 11.47 -39.85 -22.45
CA SER A 48 11.02 -40.84 -21.46
C SER A 48 11.69 -40.62 -20.08
N LYS A 49 12.99 -40.30 -20.05
CA LYS A 49 13.73 -40.01 -18.83
C LYS A 49 13.24 -38.70 -18.15
N TRP A 50 12.94 -37.69 -18.95
CA TRP A 50 12.38 -36.43 -18.45
C TRP A 50 11.00 -36.68 -17.81
N GLU A 51 10.10 -37.38 -18.50
CA GLU A 51 8.74 -37.66 -18.03
C GLU A 51 8.69 -38.62 -16.82
N SER A 52 9.71 -39.44 -16.63
CA SER A 52 9.87 -40.34 -15.49
C SER A 52 10.74 -39.74 -14.37
N GLU A 53 11.18 -38.48 -14.52
CA GLU A 53 12.01 -37.76 -13.57
C GLU A 53 13.38 -38.36 -13.28
N ASN A 54 13.84 -39.26 -14.14
CA ASN A 54 15.16 -39.86 -14.06
C ASN A 54 16.27 -38.91 -14.56
N SER A 55 15.92 -37.86 -15.28
CA SER A 55 16.80 -36.74 -15.66
C SER A 55 15.97 -35.49 -15.95
N LEU A 56 16.57 -34.33 -15.85
CA LEU A 56 15.95 -33.04 -16.24
C LEU A 56 16.37 -32.73 -17.69
N PRO A 57 15.54 -31.98 -18.46
CA PRO A 57 15.98 -31.36 -19.71
C PRO A 57 17.13 -30.38 -19.42
N ASP A 58 18.04 -30.22 -20.37
CA ASP A 58 19.00 -29.12 -20.34
C ASP A 58 18.29 -27.77 -20.39
N VAL A 59 18.86 -26.75 -19.75
CA VAL A 59 18.30 -25.40 -19.73
C VAL A 59 18.03 -24.87 -21.15
N SER A 60 18.88 -25.19 -22.10
CA SER A 60 18.74 -24.85 -23.53
C SER A 60 17.48 -25.44 -24.16
N MET A 61 16.95 -26.54 -23.61
CA MET A 61 15.74 -27.22 -24.10
C MET A 61 14.44 -26.66 -23.57
N LEU A 62 14.47 -25.80 -22.54
CA LEU A 62 13.25 -25.28 -21.92
C LEU A 62 12.40 -24.43 -22.87
N ILE A 63 13.04 -23.56 -23.65
CA ILE A 63 12.36 -22.74 -24.66
C ILE A 63 11.81 -23.57 -25.81
N PRO A 64 12.59 -24.46 -26.46
CA PRO A 64 12.07 -25.38 -27.47
C PRO A 64 10.90 -26.25 -26.99
N LEU A 65 11.00 -26.82 -25.79
CA LEU A 65 9.91 -27.59 -25.16
C LEU A 65 8.62 -26.74 -24.99
N ALA A 66 8.75 -25.57 -24.44
CA ALA A 66 7.62 -24.65 -24.23
C ALA A 66 6.96 -24.28 -25.57
N GLN A 67 7.74 -23.97 -26.59
CA GLN A 67 7.25 -23.64 -27.94
C GLN A 67 6.52 -24.81 -28.59
N VAL A 68 7.10 -26.00 -28.60
CA VAL A 68 6.50 -27.21 -29.19
C VAL A 68 5.21 -27.61 -28.46
N LEU A 69 5.23 -27.53 -27.16
CA LEU A 69 4.05 -27.84 -26.30
C LEU A 69 3.01 -26.72 -26.30
N GLY A 70 3.36 -25.51 -26.77
CA GLY A 70 2.47 -24.34 -26.82
C GLY A 70 2.08 -23.80 -25.45
N VAL A 71 3.03 -23.76 -24.52
CA VAL A 71 2.88 -23.27 -23.15
C VAL A 71 4.00 -22.29 -22.84
N SER A 72 3.87 -21.54 -21.73
CA SER A 72 4.98 -20.72 -21.22
C SER A 72 6.04 -21.59 -20.54
N THR A 73 7.27 -21.09 -20.42
CA THR A 73 8.33 -21.74 -19.65
C THR A 73 7.94 -21.90 -18.19
N ASP A 74 7.21 -20.94 -17.63
CA ASP A 74 6.71 -20.98 -16.25
C ASP A 74 5.73 -22.13 -16.05
N ALA A 75 4.76 -22.29 -16.97
CA ALA A 75 3.83 -23.41 -16.93
C ALA A 75 4.57 -24.76 -17.09
N LEU A 76 5.61 -24.80 -17.96
CA LEU A 76 6.43 -25.98 -18.14
C LEU A 76 7.20 -26.35 -16.86
N LEU A 77 7.73 -25.35 -16.15
CA LEU A 77 8.43 -25.50 -14.88
C LEU A 77 7.48 -25.76 -13.71
N GLY A 78 6.17 -25.60 -13.91
CA GLY A 78 5.16 -25.71 -12.86
C GLY A 78 5.12 -24.52 -11.93
N TYR A 79 5.74 -23.42 -12.33
CA TYR A 79 5.75 -22.17 -11.58
C TYR A 79 4.44 -21.41 -11.81
N ASP A 80 3.62 -21.34 -10.79
CA ASP A 80 2.41 -20.50 -10.76
C ASP A 80 2.74 -19.21 -10.00
N SER A 81 3.34 -18.27 -10.73
CA SER A 81 3.77 -17.00 -10.16
C SER A 81 2.65 -16.21 -9.50
N LEU A 82 1.40 -16.37 -9.97
CA LEU A 82 0.27 -15.65 -9.42
C LEU A 82 -0.16 -16.21 -8.05
N SER A 83 -0.38 -17.52 -7.94
CA SER A 83 -0.77 -18.15 -6.68
C SER A 83 0.34 -18.13 -5.63
N GLU A 84 1.60 -18.28 -6.04
CA GLU A 84 2.74 -18.15 -5.13
C GLU A 84 2.91 -16.73 -4.62
N ASN A 85 2.82 -15.73 -5.50
CA ASN A 85 2.87 -14.33 -5.10
C ASN A 85 1.73 -13.95 -4.18
N GLU A 86 0.49 -14.37 -4.44
CA GLU A 86 -0.65 -14.12 -3.56
C GLU A 86 -0.45 -14.71 -2.15
N ALA A 87 0.06 -15.92 -2.05
CA ALA A 87 0.37 -16.54 -0.77
C ALA A 87 1.48 -15.80 0.00
N VAL A 88 2.54 -15.39 -0.72
CA VAL A 88 3.63 -14.59 -0.15
C VAL A 88 3.12 -13.24 0.33
N VAL A 89 2.35 -12.52 -0.49
CA VAL A 89 1.78 -11.21 -0.16
C VAL A 89 0.88 -11.31 1.07
N SER A 90 0.00 -12.32 1.14
CA SER A 90 -0.91 -12.52 2.27
C SER A 90 -0.12 -12.77 3.57
N ARG A 91 0.86 -13.67 3.54
CA ARG A 91 1.72 -13.98 4.71
C ARG A 91 2.51 -12.75 5.17
N VAL A 92 3.10 -12.02 4.23
CA VAL A 92 3.92 -10.83 4.53
C VAL A 92 3.06 -9.73 5.15
N ARG A 93 1.88 -9.45 4.57
CA ARG A 93 0.96 -8.43 5.09
C ARG A 93 0.39 -8.78 6.45
N GLU A 94 0.04 -10.04 6.69
CA GLU A 94 -0.39 -10.51 8.02
C GLU A 94 0.72 -10.31 9.06
N THR A 95 1.95 -10.63 8.73
CA THR A 95 3.12 -10.41 9.61
C THR A 95 3.33 -8.92 9.90
N VAL A 96 3.26 -8.07 8.88
CA VAL A 96 3.38 -6.60 9.01
C VAL A 96 2.27 -6.05 9.91
N GLU A 97 1.02 -6.50 9.73
CA GLU A 97 -0.09 -6.08 10.58
C GLU A 97 0.10 -6.50 12.04
N GLY A 98 0.60 -7.70 12.27
CA GLY A 98 0.99 -8.16 13.60
C GLY A 98 2.11 -7.30 14.23
N MET A 99 3.06 -6.82 13.43
CA MET A 99 4.10 -5.88 13.90
C MET A 99 3.51 -4.51 14.23
N LYS A 100 2.47 -4.06 13.52
CA LYS A 100 1.81 -2.78 13.76
C LYS A 100 0.97 -2.73 15.03
N SER A 101 0.54 -3.87 15.55
CA SER A 101 -0.26 -3.98 16.77
C SER A 101 0.54 -3.93 18.08
N ASN A 102 1.87 -3.94 18.04
CA ASN A 102 2.73 -3.92 19.22
C ASN A 102 2.82 -2.53 19.87
N GLU A 103 3.08 -2.49 21.20
CA GLU A 103 3.11 -1.27 22.03
C GLU A 103 4.32 -0.33 21.79
N ASP A 104 5.27 -0.72 20.92
CA ASP A 104 6.40 0.12 20.57
C ASP A 104 5.98 1.41 19.86
N GLY A 105 6.72 2.50 20.07
CA GLY A 105 6.48 3.77 19.42
C GLY A 105 6.47 3.66 17.89
N ARG A 106 5.71 4.55 17.23
CA ARG A 106 5.46 4.54 15.76
C ARG A 106 6.76 4.45 14.93
N ALA A 107 7.77 5.23 15.29
CA ALA A 107 9.06 5.27 14.61
C ALA A 107 9.80 3.92 14.66
N LYS A 108 9.96 3.32 15.84
CA LYS A 108 10.62 2.02 15.99
C LYS A 108 9.90 0.90 15.23
N ARG A 109 8.58 0.99 15.18
CA ARG A 109 7.73 0.06 14.43
C ARG A 109 7.96 0.20 12.93
N ALA A 110 7.98 1.45 12.41
CA ALA A 110 8.25 1.72 11.00
C ALA A 110 9.62 1.17 10.58
N LEU A 111 10.66 1.34 11.41
CA LEU A 111 11.98 0.79 11.16
C LEU A 111 11.97 -0.74 11.07
N ARG A 112 11.33 -1.42 12.05
CA ARG A 112 11.24 -2.90 12.03
C ARG A 112 10.47 -3.43 10.83
N VAL A 113 9.38 -2.77 10.46
CA VAL A 113 8.59 -3.15 9.29
C VAL A 113 9.41 -3.00 8.01
N ALA A 114 10.11 -1.88 7.85
CA ALA A 114 10.96 -1.65 6.69
C ALA A 114 12.11 -2.69 6.59
N GLU A 115 12.74 -3.07 7.69
CA GLU A 115 13.76 -4.12 7.72
C GLU A 115 13.22 -5.50 7.37
N TYR A 116 12.06 -5.85 7.91
CA TYR A 116 11.39 -7.09 7.57
C TYR A 116 11.08 -7.14 6.07
N LEU A 117 10.48 -6.08 5.51
CA LEU A 117 10.16 -6.00 4.10
C LEU A 117 11.41 -5.97 3.21
N SER A 118 12.52 -5.35 3.64
CA SER A 118 13.79 -5.45 2.94
C SER A 118 14.25 -6.90 2.77
N THR A 119 14.10 -7.70 3.83
CA THR A 119 14.43 -9.13 3.82
C THR A 119 13.49 -9.93 2.91
N GLU A 120 12.19 -9.71 3.03
CA GLU A 120 11.18 -10.42 2.21
C GLU A 120 11.31 -10.11 0.73
N THR A 121 11.61 -8.85 0.36
CA THR A 121 11.85 -8.48 -1.04
C THR A 121 13.15 -9.09 -1.59
N ALA A 122 14.13 -9.40 -0.77
CA ALA A 122 15.33 -10.12 -1.18
C ALA A 122 15.07 -11.61 -1.42
N LEU A 123 14.17 -12.21 -0.64
CA LEU A 123 13.75 -13.60 -0.80
C LEU A 123 12.79 -13.79 -1.98
N ASN A 124 12.02 -12.78 -2.33
CA ASN A 124 10.96 -12.81 -3.34
C ASN A 124 11.14 -11.64 -4.35
N PRO A 125 12.24 -11.61 -5.13
CA PRO A 125 12.58 -10.44 -5.94
C PRO A 125 11.62 -10.20 -7.13
N GLY A 126 10.79 -11.19 -7.49
CA GLY A 126 9.77 -11.07 -8.55
C GLY A 126 8.39 -10.66 -8.03
N CYS A 127 8.19 -10.54 -6.71
CA CYS A 127 6.91 -10.14 -6.14
C CYS A 127 6.83 -8.61 -6.02
N PHE A 128 6.30 -7.97 -7.07
CA PHE A 128 6.22 -6.51 -7.15
C PHE A 128 5.33 -5.89 -6.08
N GLU A 129 4.30 -6.59 -5.60
CA GLU A 129 3.42 -6.12 -4.52
C GLU A 129 4.19 -5.87 -3.23
N ILE A 130 5.09 -6.81 -2.82
CA ILE A 130 5.90 -6.58 -1.60
C ILE A 130 7.01 -5.55 -1.82
N ILE A 131 7.53 -5.41 -3.03
CA ILE A 131 8.47 -4.31 -3.34
C ILE A 131 7.77 -2.97 -3.17
N LYS A 132 6.54 -2.82 -3.70
CA LYS A 132 5.72 -1.62 -3.52
C LYS A 132 5.41 -1.38 -2.04
N ASP A 133 4.98 -2.41 -1.29
CA ASP A 133 4.73 -2.30 0.15
C ASP A 133 6.00 -1.86 0.91
N TYR A 134 7.17 -2.36 0.52
CA TYR A 134 8.45 -1.95 1.09
C TYR A 134 8.77 -0.47 0.84
N VAL A 135 8.55 0.03 -0.38
CA VAL A 135 8.75 1.45 -0.71
C VAL A 135 7.78 2.34 0.07
N GLU A 136 6.51 1.96 0.19
CA GLU A 136 5.50 2.69 0.97
C GLU A 136 5.88 2.76 2.46
N GLU A 137 6.27 1.64 3.08
CA GLU A 137 6.65 1.63 4.50
C GLU A 137 8.00 2.34 4.73
N THR A 138 8.89 2.36 3.75
CA THR A 138 10.12 3.17 3.81
C THR A 138 9.80 4.66 3.70
N ALA A 139 8.82 5.06 2.89
CA ALA A 139 8.31 6.43 2.84
C ALA A 139 7.70 6.85 4.19
N ASN A 140 6.96 5.98 4.87
CA ASN A 140 6.50 6.23 6.23
C ASN A 140 7.67 6.39 7.22
N LEU A 141 8.68 5.53 7.12
CA LEU A 141 9.88 5.62 7.95
C LEU A 141 10.61 6.96 7.75
N SER A 142 10.67 7.47 6.52
CA SER A 142 11.38 8.72 6.22
C SER A 142 10.79 9.93 6.93
N MET A 143 9.47 9.95 7.17
CA MET A 143 8.81 11.01 7.95
C MET A 143 9.27 11.02 9.42
N TYR A 144 9.46 9.85 10.03
CA TYR A 144 9.94 9.74 11.42
C TYR A 144 11.44 10.03 11.56
N ALA A 145 12.20 9.74 10.53
CA ALA A 145 13.66 9.93 10.53
C ALA A 145 14.10 11.35 10.12
N ASP A 146 13.20 12.15 9.53
CA ASP A 146 13.54 13.52 9.11
C ASP A 146 13.91 14.37 10.32
N PRO A 147 15.14 14.97 10.33
CA PRO A 147 15.63 15.77 11.47
C PRO A 147 14.77 17.01 11.77
N VAL A 148 14.00 17.50 10.81
CA VAL A 148 13.13 18.68 10.96
C VAL A 148 11.78 18.30 11.53
N LEU A 149 11.29 17.08 11.21
CA LEU A 149 9.98 16.61 11.65
C LEU A 149 10.04 15.91 13.01
N GLU A 150 10.66 14.75 13.08
CA GLU A 150 10.61 13.92 14.30
C GLU A 150 11.99 13.52 14.84
N ASN A 151 13.01 13.41 13.97
CA ASN A 151 14.38 13.03 14.34
C ASN A 151 14.45 11.80 15.27
N ALA A 152 13.64 10.79 14.97
CA ALA A 152 13.47 9.63 15.87
C ALA A 152 14.71 8.71 15.95
N PHE A 153 15.69 8.88 15.05
CA PHE A 153 16.84 7.99 14.90
C PHE A 153 18.19 8.74 14.82
N PRO A 154 18.48 9.67 15.74
CA PRO A 154 19.71 10.46 15.63
C PRO A 154 20.99 9.61 15.66
N ASP A 155 20.97 8.46 16.36
CA ASP A 155 22.11 7.56 16.50
C ASP A 155 22.10 6.38 15.49
N ASP A 156 21.01 6.18 14.74
CA ASP A 156 20.79 5.05 13.83
C ASP A 156 20.64 5.47 12.35
N MET A 157 20.99 6.72 12.01
CA MET A 157 20.78 7.27 10.65
C MET A 157 21.50 6.46 9.57
N GLU A 158 22.68 5.92 9.82
CA GLU A 158 23.40 5.06 8.85
C GLU A 158 22.54 3.82 8.46
N ARG A 159 21.84 3.25 9.43
CA ARG A 159 20.95 2.11 9.23
C ARG A 159 19.71 2.51 8.41
N VAL A 160 19.14 3.66 8.70
CA VAL A 160 17.98 4.21 7.98
C VAL A 160 18.35 4.55 6.53
N GLU A 161 19.48 5.22 6.30
CA GLU A 161 19.98 5.52 4.95
C GLU A 161 20.22 4.26 4.10
N LYS A 162 20.68 3.16 4.73
CA LYS A 162 20.85 1.89 4.02
C LYS A 162 19.49 1.35 3.54
N ILE A 163 18.44 1.50 4.35
CA ILE A 163 17.08 1.12 3.97
C ILE A 163 16.59 1.98 2.81
N TYR A 164 16.80 3.31 2.85
CA TYR A 164 16.42 4.20 1.75
C TYR A 164 17.08 3.81 0.43
N LYS A 165 18.39 3.62 0.43
CA LYS A 165 19.14 3.22 -0.78
C LYS A 165 18.64 1.89 -1.35
N ASP A 166 18.31 0.91 -0.49
CA ASP A 166 17.77 -0.37 -0.91
C ASP A 166 16.34 -0.24 -1.46
N ALA A 167 15.48 0.52 -0.78
CA ALA A 167 14.09 0.75 -1.21
C ALA A 167 14.04 1.53 -2.54
N ILE A 168 14.87 2.55 -2.70
CA ILE A 168 15.00 3.30 -3.95
C ILE A 168 15.41 2.37 -5.10
N ARG A 169 16.47 1.57 -4.90
CA ARG A 169 16.95 0.63 -5.92
C ARG A 169 15.86 -0.36 -6.34
N LYS A 170 15.14 -0.94 -5.37
CA LYS A 170 14.06 -1.91 -5.62
C LYS A 170 12.83 -1.25 -6.24
N GLY A 171 12.48 -0.03 -5.82
CA GLY A 171 11.40 0.76 -6.41
C GLY A 171 11.67 1.10 -7.89
N VAL A 172 12.88 1.53 -8.22
CA VAL A 172 13.31 1.78 -9.61
C VAL A 172 13.27 0.49 -10.43
N TYR A 173 13.68 -0.65 -9.85
CA TYR A 173 13.56 -1.95 -10.49
C TYR A 173 12.09 -2.29 -10.80
N LEU A 174 11.18 -2.11 -9.83
CA LEU A 174 9.74 -2.32 -10.04
C LEU A 174 9.23 -1.45 -11.20
N ILE A 175 9.49 -0.16 -11.18
CA ILE A 175 9.03 0.77 -12.23
C ILE A 175 9.49 0.32 -13.62
N SER A 176 10.70 -0.24 -13.72
CA SER A 176 11.29 -0.65 -14.99
C SER A 176 10.78 -2.00 -15.52
N HIS A 177 10.26 -2.87 -14.67
CA HIS A 177 9.95 -4.27 -15.01
C HIS A 177 8.48 -4.65 -14.78
N CYS A 178 7.75 -3.91 -13.96
CA CYS A 178 6.32 -4.14 -13.71
C CYS A 178 5.47 -3.57 -14.85
N THR A 179 4.36 -4.23 -15.16
CA THR A 179 3.37 -3.75 -16.14
C THR A 179 2.08 -3.26 -15.48
N ASP A 180 1.91 -3.48 -14.18
CA ASP A 180 0.77 -2.99 -13.42
C ASP A 180 0.94 -1.50 -13.12
N LYS A 181 0.09 -0.69 -13.75
CA LYS A 181 0.11 0.77 -13.63
C LYS A 181 -0.13 1.24 -12.20
N VAL A 182 -0.98 0.55 -11.43
CA VAL A 182 -1.31 0.93 -10.06
C VAL A 182 -0.10 0.74 -9.15
N LEU A 183 0.62 -0.38 -9.29
CA LEU A 183 1.85 -0.61 -8.54
C LEU A 183 2.93 0.40 -8.90
N ILE A 184 3.08 0.71 -10.20
CA ILE A 184 4.03 1.72 -10.69
C ILE A 184 3.72 3.10 -10.09
N GLU A 185 2.47 3.57 -10.18
CA GLU A 185 2.06 4.87 -9.64
C GLU A 185 2.28 4.97 -8.13
N LYS A 186 1.89 3.95 -7.37
CA LYS A 186 2.13 3.90 -5.92
C LYS A 186 3.62 3.90 -5.57
N THR A 187 4.44 3.23 -6.37
CA THR A 187 5.89 3.22 -6.19
C THR A 187 6.49 4.60 -6.47
N HIS A 188 6.07 5.29 -7.54
CA HIS A 188 6.49 6.67 -7.78
C HIS A 188 6.13 7.59 -6.61
N TYR A 189 4.92 7.44 -6.06
CA TYR A 189 4.48 8.22 -4.90
C TYR A 189 5.37 7.98 -3.67
N GLY A 190 5.66 6.72 -3.34
CA GLY A 190 6.55 6.38 -2.21
C GLY A 190 7.98 6.86 -2.40
N LEU A 191 8.55 6.70 -3.61
CA LEU A 191 9.88 7.22 -3.93
C LEU A 191 9.97 8.75 -3.83
N ALA A 192 8.94 9.45 -4.29
CA ALA A 192 8.89 10.91 -4.16
C ALA A 192 8.96 11.35 -2.68
N TRP A 193 8.26 10.66 -1.77
CA TRP A 193 8.33 10.92 -0.34
C TRP A 193 9.72 10.66 0.24
N ILE A 194 10.36 9.54 -0.10
CA ILE A 194 11.72 9.23 0.36
C ILE A 194 12.69 10.33 -0.09
N TYR A 195 12.66 10.72 -1.36
CA TYR A 195 13.54 11.75 -1.90
C TYR A 195 13.28 13.16 -1.31
N ILE A 196 12.01 13.49 -0.99
CA ILE A 196 11.68 14.75 -0.29
C ILE A 196 12.38 14.80 1.07
N HIS A 197 12.33 13.73 1.85
CA HIS A 197 12.95 13.67 3.18
C HIS A 197 14.48 13.53 3.12
N GLU A 198 15.03 12.93 2.07
CA GLU A 198 16.46 12.97 1.77
C GLU A 198 16.93 14.31 1.21
N LYS A 199 16.00 15.25 0.95
CA LYS A 199 16.26 16.58 0.35
C LYS A 199 16.83 16.51 -1.08
N ASP A 200 16.64 15.40 -1.75
CA ASP A 200 16.92 15.22 -3.17
C ASP A 200 15.70 15.65 -4.00
N PHE A 201 15.51 16.97 -4.09
CA PHE A 201 14.31 17.55 -4.69
C PHE A 201 14.23 17.37 -6.21
N ASP A 202 15.33 17.10 -6.87
CA ASP A 202 15.33 16.86 -8.32
C ASP A 202 14.75 15.49 -8.63
N ASN A 203 15.22 14.43 -7.98
CA ASN A 203 14.64 13.10 -8.09
C ASN A 203 13.19 13.07 -7.57
N ALA A 204 12.88 13.75 -6.47
CA ALA A 204 11.50 13.87 -5.99
C ALA A 204 10.57 14.43 -7.08
N ARG A 205 10.99 15.52 -7.74
CA ARG A 205 10.23 16.18 -8.81
C ARG A 205 10.03 15.28 -10.03
N GLU A 206 11.03 14.49 -10.42
CA GLU A 206 10.90 13.51 -11.50
C GLU A 206 9.78 12.51 -11.20
N HIS A 207 9.76 11.95 -10.00
CA HIS A 207 8.71 11.00 -9.60
C HIS A 207 7.33 11.65 -9.47
N ILE A 208 7.23 12.87 -8.94
CA ILE A 208 5.96 13.62 -8.83
C ILE A 208 5.36 13.91 -10.22
N ASN A 209 6.19 14.29 -11.20
CA ASN A 209 5.71 14.66 -12.53
C ASN A 209 5.12 13.48 -13.32
N VAL A 210 5.42 12.25 -12.96
CA VAL A 210 4.84 11.04 -13.58
C VAL A 210 3.46 10.72 -13.01
N LEU A 211 3.15 11.17 -11.79
CA LEU A 211 1.89 10.86 -11.13
C LEU A 211 0.70 11.50 -11.85
N PRO A 212 -0.47 10.83 -11.82
CA PRO A 212 -1.68 11.36 -12.42
C PRO A 212 -2.05 12.72 -11.83
N ASN A 213 -2.27 13.67 -12.71
CA ASN A 213 -2.69 15.02 -12.32
C ASN A 213 -4.19 15.03 -12.02
N ILE A 214 -4.61 15.71 -10.97
CA ILE A 214 -6.02 15.83 -10.56
C ILE A 214 -6.91 16.41 -11.68
N SER A 215 -6.35 17.22 -12.58
CA SER A 215 -7.09 17.79 -13.72
C SER A 215 -7.41 16.77 -14.80
N THR A 216 -6.65 15.65 -14.89
CA THR A 216 -6.83 14.62 -15.92
C THR A 216 -7.72 13.46 -15.46
N ASN A 217 -7.86 13.24 -14.15
CA ASN A 217 -8.64 12.12 -13.58
C ASN A 217 -10.18 12.34 -13.54
N ARG A 218 -10.67 13.53 -13.86
CA ARG A 218 -12.09 13.87 -13.72
C ARG A 218 -13.00 13.32 -14.82
N ILE A 219 -12.44 12.91 -15.93
CA ILE A 219 -13.22 12.52 -17.13
C ILE A 219 -13.87 11.15 -16.91
N ARG A 220 -13.20 10.23 -16.24
CA ARG A 220 -13.68 8.86 -16.03
C ARG A 220 -14.94 8.81 -15.17
N GLU A 221 -14.92 9.43 -14.01
CA GLU A 221 -16.04 9.44 -13.05
C GLU A 221 -17.27 10.11 -13.65
N LYS A 222 -17.07 11.23 -14.35
CA LYS A 222 -18.15 11.92 -15.07
C LYS A 222 -18.77 11.02 -16.14
N LEU A 223 -17.95 10.43 -17.00
CA LEU A 223 -18.43 9.58 -18.08
C LEU A 223 -19.09 8.29 -17.55
N SER A 224 -18.60 7.74 -16.45
CA SER A 224 -19.20 6.57 -15.80
C SER A 224 -20.61 6.88 -15.27
N MET A 225 -20.82 8.06 -14.69
CA MET A 225 -22.17 8.47 -14.24
C MET A 225 -23.13 8.64 -15.44
N GLU A 226 -22.68 9.31 -16.50
CA GLU A 226 -23.47 9.47 -17.73
C GLU A 226 -23.82 8.10 -18.34
N LEU A 227 -22.84 7.20 -18.45
CA LEU A 227 -23.06 5.84 -18.95
C LEU A 227 -24.10 5.09 -18.10
N THR A 228 -23.96 5.14 -16.77
CA THR A 228 -24.91 4.50 -15.86
C THR A 228 -26.33 5.03 -16.04
N PHE A 229 -26.49 6.33 -16.28
CA PHE A 229 -27.79 6.91 -16.58
C PHE A 229 -28.43 6.33 -17.87
N PHE A 230 -27.64 6.25 -18.95
CA PHE A 230 -28.16 5.76 -20.23
C PHE A 230 -28.37 4.24 -20.25
N GLU A 231 -27.58 3.46 -19.50
CA GLU A 231 -27.72 1.99 -19.42
C GLU A 231 -28.80 1.55 -18.45
N SER A 232 -28.93 2.20 -17.30
CA SER A 232 -29.67 1.69 -16.15
C SER A 232 -30.69 2.68 -15.56
N GLY A 233 -30.68 3.93 -16.00
CA GLY A 233 -31.62 4.95 -15.59
C GLY A 233 -31.19 5.77 -14.37
N PHE A 234 -32.10 6.68 -13.95
CA PHE A 234 -31.81 7.70 -12.95
C PHE A 234 -31.54 7.15 -11.54
N GLU A 235 -32.22 6.07 -11.12
CA GLU A 235 -32.04 5.52 -9.77
C GLU A 235 -30.61 4.97 -9.59
N GLN A 236 -30.11 4.23 -10.56
CA GLN A 236 -28.75 3.69 -10.53
C GLN A 236 -27.70 4.79 -10.66
N MET A 237 -28.00 5.86 -11.41
CA MET A 237 -27.13 7.03 -11.46
C MET A 237 -27.03 7.72 -10.09
N LYS A 238 -28.09 7.75 -9.27
CA LYS A 238 -28.01 8.31 -7.90
C LYS A 238 -27.02 7.56 -7.04
N ASP A 239 -27.02 6.23 -7.09
CA ASP A 239 -26.06 5.40 -6.35
C ASP A 239 -24.61 5.68 -6.82
N ALA A 240 -24.42 5.84 -8.13
CA ALA A 240 -23.12 6.23 -8.70
C ALA A 240 -22.68 7.64 -8.26
N ILE A 241 -23.61 8.60 -8.14
CA ILE A 241 -23.34 9.94 -7.62
C ILE A 241 -22.91 9.87 -6.15
N ASP A 242 -23.57 9.05 -5.33
CA ASP A 242 -23.21 8.90 -3.93
C ASP A 242 -21.83 8.26 -3.77
N ALA A 243 -21.54 7.18 -4.50
CA ALA A 243 -20.22 6.56 -4.52
C ALA A 243 -19.12 7.52 -4.98
N ASN A 244 -19.35 8.26 -6.06
CA ASN A 244 -18.39 9.25 -6.55
C ASN A 244 -18.22 10.46 -5.60
N SER A 245 -19.27 10.81 -4.85
CA SER A 245 -19.20 11.87 -3.82
C SER A 245 -18.27 11.47 -2.68
N MET A 246 -18.27 10.19 -2.28
CA MET A 246 -17.34 9.66 -1.27
C MET A 246 -15.88 9.71 -1.75
N VAL A 247 -15.62 9.27 -2.99
CA VAL A 247 -14.27 9.32 -3.58
C VAL A 247 -13.78 10.77 -3.70
N LEU A 248 -14.67 11.69 -4.10
CA LEU A 248 -14.33 13.12 -4.18
C LEU A 248 -14.04 13.69 -2.78
N PHE A 249 -14.81 13.29 -1.77
CA PHE A 249 -14.55 13.69 -0.39
C PHE A 249 -13.18 13.21 0.08
N ASP A 250 -12.82 11.95 -0.16
CA ASP A 250 -11.52 11.40 0.25
C ASP A 250 -10.35 12.17 -0.37
N LEU A 251 -10.44 12.49 -1.66
CA LEU A 251 -9.42 13.26 -2.36
C LEU A 251 -9.30 14.69 -1.79
N VAL A 252 -10.44 15.38 -1.64
CA VAL A 252 -10.47 16.75 -1.12
C VAL A 252 -10.03 16.79 0.34
N ALA A 253 -10.48 15.84 1.17
CA ALA A 253 -10.13 15.74 2.58
C ALA A 253 -8.63 15.55 2.77
N SER A 254 -7.98 14.72 1.95
CA SER A 254 -6.52 14.53 1.98
C SER A 254 -5.78 15.85 1.71
N MET A 255 -6.18 16.60 0.69
CA MET A 255 -5.58 17.90 0.37
C MET A 255 -5.80 18.94 1.47
N LEU A 256 -7.04 19.03 2.00
CA LEU A 256 -7.37 19.96 3.07
C LEU A 256 -6.61 19.64 4.37
N ASN A 257 -6.40 18.35 4.65
CA ASN A 257 -5.59 17.91 5.78
C ASN A 257 -4.14 18.40 5.64
N THR A 258 -3.53 18.24 4.45
CA THR A 258 -2.19 18.75 4.15
C THR A 258 -2.10 20.27 4.29
N TYR A 259 -3.14 21.01 3.87
CA TYR A 259 -3.15 22.48 4.06
C TYR A 259 -3.22 22.84 5.55
N GLY A 260 -4.12 22.22 6.31
CA GLY A 260 -4.24 22.43 7.75
C GLY A 260 -2.94 22.11 8.49
N GLU A 261 -2.31 21.01 8.13
CA GLU A 261 -1.01 20.56 8.69
C GLU A 261 0.08 21.61 8.47
N ASN A 262 0.33 21.99 7.20
CA ASN A 262 1.39 22.95 6.89
C ASN A 262 1.18 24.32 7.57
N TYR A 263 -0.06 24.81 7.59
CA TYR A 263 -0.36 26.06 8.30
C TYR A 263 -0.27 25.91 9.83
N GLY A 264 -0.70 24.78 10.39
CA GLY A 264 -0.59 24.50 11.82
C GLY A 264 0.86 24.47 12.31
N TRP A 265 1.73 23.80 11.55
CA TRP A 265 3.13 23.66 11.91
C TRP A 265 3.99 24.87 11.58
N TRP A 266 3.69 25.62 10.51
CA TRP A 266 4.62 26.63 9.97
C TRP A 266 4.00 28.01 9.82
N GLY A 267 2.66 28.12 9.77
CA GLY A 267 1.95 29.36 9.58
C GLY A 267 1.88 30.23 10.85
N GLU A 268 1.64 31.53 10.65
CA GLU A 268 1.26 32.42 11.75
C GLU A 268 -0.11 32.02 12.31
N LYS A 269 -0.33 32.23 13.63
CA LYS A 269 -1.53 31.77 14.34
C LYS A 269 -2.85 32.14 13.63
N GLU A 270 -3.01 33.41 13.27
CA GLU A 270 -4.25 33.90 12.65
C GLU A 270 -4.46 33.32 11.24
N GLU A 271 -3.38 33.11 10.49
CA GLU A 271 -3.45 32.48 9.17
C GLU A 271 -3.78 31.00 9.27
N ALA A 272 -3.15 30.28 10.18
CA ALA A 272 -3.42 28.87 10.44
C ALA A 272 -4.88 28.63 10.86
N LEU A 273 -5.41 29.47 11.78
CA LEU A 273 -6.80 29.38 12.19
C LEU A 273 -7.75 29.63 11.01
N ARG A 274 -7.53 30.68 10.21
CA ARG A 274 -8.35 30.97 9.02
C ARG A 274 -8.30 29.83 8.00
N MET A 275 -7.12 29.24 7.76
CA MET A 275 -6.97 28.12 6.82
C MET A 275 -7.72 26.90 7.32
N CYS A 276 -7.52 26.50 8.57
CA CYS A 276 -8.22 25.34 9.12
C CYS A 276 -9.74 25.54 9.17
N GLU A 277 -10.23 26.72 9.50
CA GLU A 277 -11.66 27.06 9.46
C GLU A 277 -12.23 27.00 8.02
N TRP A 278 -11.48 27.44 7.03
CA TRP A 278 -11.86 27.30 5.64
C TRP A 278 -11.94 25.82 5.24
N CYS A 279 -10.94 25.00 5.61
CA CYS A 279 -10.95 23.57 5.39
C CYS A 279 -12.16 22.89 6.05
N GLU A 280 -12.46 23.23 7.31
CA GLU A 280 -13.62 22.69 8.03
C GLU A 280 -14.94 22.98 7.31
N ARG A 281 -15.14 24.19 6.83
CA ARG A 281 -16.36 24.55 6.08
C ARG A 281 -16.54 23.73 4.81
N ILE A 282 -15.48 23.40 4.10
CA ILE A 282 -15.54 22.52 2.93
C ILE A 282 -15.91 21.09 3.34
N VAL A 283 -15.27 20.57 4.36
CA VAL A 283 -15.55 19.24 4.91
C VAL A 283 -17.01 19.13 5.40
N GLU A 284 -17.52 20.15 6.04
CA GLU A 284 -18.92 20.24 6.50
C GLU A 284 -19.91 20.29 5.33
N ALA A 285 -19.56 20.98 4.24
CA ALA A 285 -20.39 21.01 3.04
C ALA A 285 -20.59 19.61 2.45
N PHE A 286 -19.57 18.77 2.45
CA PHE A 286 -19.71 17.36 2.05
C PHE A 286 -20.61 16.58 3.01
N ALA A 287 -20.42 16.73 4.30
CA ALA A 287 -21.21 16.03 5.32
C ALA A 287 -22.70 16.44 5.32
N SER A 288 -23.05 17.63 4.81
CA SER A 288 -24.43 18.06 4.65
C SER A 288 -25.24 17.24 3.64
N LYS A 289 -24.57 16.55 2.70
CA LYS A 289 -25.22 15.64 1.76
C LYS A 289 -25.20 14.22 2.30
N LYS A 290 -26.38 13.66 2.57
CA LYS A 290 -26.52 12.26 3.02
C LYS A 290 -25.84 11.31 2.03
N GLY A 291 -25.01 10.40 2.53
CA GLY A 291 -24.29 9.40 1.73
C GLY A 291 -23.02 9.92 1.04
N ALA A 292 -22.66 11.20 1.18
CA ALA A 292 -21.45 11.75 0.55
C ALA A 292 -20.17 11.50 1.33
N VAL A 293 -20.26 11.14 2.61
CA VAL A 293 -19.10 10.91 3.48
C VAL A 293 -19.31 9.68 4.35
N ASP A 294 -18.23 8.97 4.63
CA ASP A 294 -18.15 8.07 5.78
C ASP A 294 -17.97 8.89 7.06
N MET A 295 -18.81 8.65 8.06
CA MET A 295 -18.81 9.46 9.28
C MET A 295 -17.51 9.31 10.08
N ASN A 296 -16.89 8.11 10.10
CA ASN A 296 -15.60 7.91 10.76
C ASN A 296 -14.50 8.70 10.07
N HIS A 297 -14.45 8.66 8.73
CA HIS A 297 -13.49 9.42 7.95
C HIS A 297 -13.69 10.93 8.15
N TYR A 298 -14.94 11.41 8.07
CA TYR A 298 -15.28 12.81 8.34
C TYR A 298 -14.77 13.27 9.73
N MET A 299 -15.04 12.49 10.78
CA MET A 299 -14.61 12.84 12.13
C MET A 299 -13.08 12.80 12.29
N ARG A 300 -12.38 11.90 11.59
CA ARG A 300 -10.91 11.88 11.57
C ARG A 300 -10.33 13.16 10.95
N VAL A 301 -10.89 13.62 9.84
CA VAL A 301 -10.46 14.87 9.20
C VAL A 301 -10.72 16.06 10.11
N LYS A 302 -11.90 16.14 10.74
CA LYS A 302 -12.24 17.16 11.74
C LYS A 302 -11.26 17.17 12.92
N ARG A 303 -10.88 15.99 13.41
CA ARG A 303 -9.86 15.83 14.45
C ARG A 303 -8.51 16.42 14.03
N SER A 304 -8.04 16.04 12.85
CA SER A 304 -6.75 16.55 12.36
C SER A 304 -6.75 18.07 12.24
N LEU A 305 -7.79 18.67 11.67
CA LEU A 305 -7.91 20.12 11.54
C LEU A 305 -7.99 20.82 12.93
N ALA A 306 -8.71 20.24 13.88
CA ALA A 306 -8.75 20.74 15.24
C ALA A 306 -7.36 20.69 15.92
N PHE A 307 -6.63 19.57 15.72
CA PHE A 307 -5.27 19.42 16.22
C PHE A 307 -4.32 20.46 15.62
N PHE A 308 -4.35 20.71 14.32
CA PHE A 308 -3.49 21.70 13.68
C PHE A 308 -3.79 23.14 14.13
N LYS A 309 -5.06 23.47 14.41
CA LYS A 309 -5.40 24.74 15.08
C LYS A 309 -4.77 24.83 16.47
N MET A 310 -4.82 23.76 17.24
CA MET A 310 -4.19 23.72 18.57
C MET A 310 -2.66 23.88 18.48
N VAL A 311 -2.02 23.23 17.52
CA VAL A 311 -0.57 23.37 17.26
C VAL A 311 -0.22 24.83 17.01
N ALA A 312 -0.91 25.50 16.09
CA ALA A 312 -0.67 26.90 15.75
C ALA A 312 -0.85 27.84 16.98
N VAL A 313 -1.89 27.59 17.79
CA VAL A 313 -2.19 28.37 18.99
C VAL A 313 -1.15 28.16 20.08
N LYS A 314 -0.71 26.92 20.31
CA LYS A 314 0.35 26.59 21.26
C LYS A 314 1.71 27.19 20.85
N ARG A 315 2.06 27.13 19.58
CA ARG A 315 3.30 27.74 19.05
C ARG A 315 3.32 29.25 19.28
N ALA A 316 2.17 29.90 19.33
CA ALA A 316 2.03 31.32 19.68
C ALA A 316 2.04 31.60 21.18
N GLY A 317 2.21 30.59 22.04
CA GLY A 317 2.22 30.74 23.50
C GLY A 317 0.83 30.92 24.15
N ASP A 318 -0.24 30.55 23.43
CA ASP A 318 -1.63 30.66 23.89
C ASP A 318 -2.16 29.30 24.35
N ASP A 319 -1.76 28.87 25.55
CA ASP A 319 -2.17 27.59 26.13
C ASP A 319 -3.68 27.55 26.45
N GLU A 320 -4.24 28.65 26.89
CA GLU A 320 -5.68 28.77 27.21
C GLU A 320 -6.53 28.60 25.92
N GLY A 321 -6.08 29.20 24.81
CA GLY A 321 -6.69 29.05 23.50
C GLY A 321 -6.63 27.58 23.00
N ALA A 322 -5.54 26.89 23.25
CA ALA A 322 -5.39 25.48 22.88
C ALA A 322 -6.32 24.57 23.71
N GLU A 323 -6.42 24.78 25.02
CA GLU A 323 -7.36 24.04 25.88
C GLU A 323 -8.83 24.27 25.46
N LYS A 324 -9.18 25.48 25.08
CA LYS A 324 -10.50 25.80 24.54
C LYS A 324 -10.81 25.03 23.29
N LEU A 325 -9.87 24.98 22.30
CA LEU A 325 -10.03 24.24 21.07
C LEU A 325 -10.19 22.73 21.31
N TYR A 326 -9.46 22.18 22.27
CA TYR A 326 -9.64 20.80 22.71
C TYR A 326 -11.04 20.55 23.26
N GLY A 327 -11.51 21.43 24.17
CA GLY A 327 -12.83 21.33 24.76
C GLY A 327 -13.95 21.43 23.72
N ASP A 328 -13.80 22.29 22.73
CA ASP A 328 -14.77 22.44 21.64
C ASP A 328 -14.79 21.19 20.72
N TYR A 329 -13.64 20.60 20.41
CA TYR A 329 -13.58 19.33 19.70
C TYR A 329 -14.23 18.19 20.51
N ALA A 330 -13.93 18.08 21.80
CA ALA A 330 -14.55 17.07 22.68
C ALA A 330 -16.07 17.16 22.71
N LYS A 331 -16.63 18.38 22.73
CA LYS A 331 -18.09 18.61 22.63
C LYS A 331 -18.64 18.16 21.29
N GLN A 332 -17.93 18.41 20.18
CA GLN A 332 -18.34 17.95 18.85
C GLN A 332 -18.36 16.41 18.77
N VAL A 333 -17.34 15.74 19.29
CA VAL A 333 -17.31 14.26 19.36
C VAL A 333 -18.47 13.74 20.20
N ALA A 334 -18.71 14.31 21.38
CA ALA A 334 -19.79 13.86 22.27
C ALA A 334 -21.18 13.99 21.63
N SER A 335 -21.40 15.04 20.83
CA SER A 335 -22.69 15.31 20.16
C SER A 335 -22.84 14.63 18.79
N SER A 336 -21.82 13.94 18.30
CA SER A 336 -21.86 13.24 17.00
C SER A 336 -22.67 11.94 17.05
N ASP A 337 -23.11 11.46 15.89
CA ASP A 337 -23.83 10.19 15.72
C ASP A 337 -22.92 8.94 15.78
N LEU A 338 -21.68 9.09 16.23
CA LEU A 338 -20.75 7.98 16.45
C LEU A 338 -21.19 7.11 17.62
N THR A 339 -20.82 5.81 17.57
CA THR A 339 -20.96 4.91 18.72
C THR A 339 -20.01 5.35 19.86
N ASP A 340 -20.29 4.92 21.09
CA ASP A 340 -19.46 5.29 22.24
C ASP A 340 -18.00 4.80 22.07
N GLU A 341 -17.80 3.62 21.46
CA GLU A 341 -16.47 3.09 21.12
C GLU A 341 -15.76 3.99 20.10
N GLN A 342 -16.44 4.41 19.04
CA GLN A 342 -15.88 5.32 18.04
C GLN A 342 -15.56 6.70 18.63
N LYS A 343 -16.40 7.23 19.54
CA LYS A 343 -16.12 8.48 20.26
C LYS A 343 -14.86 8.35 21.10
N GLN A 344 -14.71 7.24 21.82
CA GLN A 344 -13.50 6.97 22.60
C GLN A 344 -12.27 6.94 21.72
N VAL A 345 -12.30 6.21 20.59
CA VAL A 345 -11.19 6.15 19.61
C VAL A 345 -10.81 7.57 19.12
N MET A 346 -11.79 8.43 18.82
CA MET A 346 -11.50 9.80 18.37
C MET A 346 -10.79 10.61 19.43
N MET A 347 -11.18 10.48 20.69
CA MET A 347 -10.54 11.18 21.81
C MET A 347 -9.15 10.63 22.10
N ASP A 348 -8.97 9.31 22.05
CA ASP A 348 -7.66 8.67 22.25
C ASP A 348 -6.65 9.09 21.17
N LEU A 349 -7.09 9.15 19.91
CA LEU A 349 -6.26 9.65 18.81
C LEU A 349 -5.86 11.12 19.02
N MET A 350 -6.77 11.98 19.45
CA MET A 350 -6.46 13.39 19.76
C MET A 350 -5.46 13.51 20.92
N ASN A 351 -5.67 12.76 21.99
CA ASN A 351 -4.77 12.74 23.15
C ASN A 351 -3.37 12.24 22.78
N ASN A 352 -3.29 11.24 21.91
CA ASN A 352 -2.01 10.73 21.40
C ASN A 352 -1.28 11.78 20.55
N ASP A 353 -1.99 12.52 19.70
CA ASP A 353 -1.39 13.58 18.89
C ASP A 353 -0.88 14.72 19.78
N ILE A 354 -1.63 15.12 20.81
CA ILE A 354 -1.22 16.15 21.78
C ILE A 354 0.00 15.69 22.58
N ALA A 355 0.00 14.46 23.07
CA ALA A 355 1.14 13.90 23.80
C ALA A 355 2.41 13.85 22.93
N HIS A 356 2.22 13.60 21.65
CA HIS A 356 3.32 13.61 20.67
C HIS A 356 3.85 15.04 20.47
N TYR A 357 2.96 16.02 20.31
CA TYR A 357 3.34 17.43 20.19
C TYR A 357 4.17 17.91 21.39
N GLY A 358 3.81 17.52 22.62
CA GLY A 358 4.54 17.90 23.84
C GLY A 358 6.01 17.47 23.87
N LYS A 359 6.39 16.47 23.06
CA LYS A 359 7.79 16.02 22.91
C LYS A 359 8.61 16.87 21.94
N TYR A 360 7.99 17.70 21.13
CA TYR A 360 8.65 18.55 20.12
C TYR A 360 8.68 20.04 20.53
N SER A 361 7.99 20.41 21.60
CA SER A 361 7.92 21.79 22.08
C SER A 361 8.92 22.09 23.20
N GLU A 362 9.69 21.10 23.68
CA GLU A 362 10.83 21.24 24.58
C GLU A 362 12.16 21.25 23.81
#